data_9abe733144a6c34a53babe00a41ba367
#
_entry.id   9abe733144a6c34a53babe00a41ba367
#
_cell.length_a   1.000
_cell.length_b   1.000
_cell.length_c   1.000
_cell.angle_alpha   90.00
_cell.angle_beta   90.00
_cell.angle_gamma   90.00
#
_symmetry.space_group_name_H-M   'P 1'
#
loop_
_entity.id
_entity.type
_entity.pdbx_description
1 polymer ?
#
loop_
_entity_poly.entity_id
_entity_poly.type
_entity_poly.pdbx_seq_one_letter_code
_entity_poly.pdbx_strand_id
1 'polypeptide(L)'
;MTYRVLILLLLTLVVPHRSNAQSAPHVRFLDPILKELFDHGMHQSPTLRALVEKVEAAPILVFIEGDIRMPVYVGARLNFVTSVNGLRYVRVDIDCTLSPRRQIALLAHELQHALEIGERSDILDADGMESLYEEIGFQSNDNGSHRSYETEAAKAIQRAVDDELGMRPARGTTGANAY
;
A
#
# COMPACT_ATOMS: atom_id res chain seq x y z
N MET A 1 -11.37 -47.38 62.10
CA MET A 1 -10.35 -46.48 61.53
C MET A 1 -10.68 -46.30 60.05
N THR A 2 -11.32 -45.18 59.72
CA THR A 2 -11.79 -44.89 58.35
C THR A 2 -10.91 -43.80 57.75
N TYR A 3 -10.08 -44.15 56.74
CA TYR A 3 -9.28 -43.22 55.99
C TYR A 3 -10.13 -42.50 54.95
N ARG A 4 -10.32 -41.19 55.11
CA ARG A 4 -10.91 -40.31 54.09
C ARG A 4 -9.82 -39.93 53.11
N VAL A 5 -9.86 -40.45 51.88
CA VAL A 5 -8.99 -40.03 50.78
C VAL A 5 -9.58 -38.72 50.21
N LEU A 6 -8.82 -37.61 50.38
CA LEU A 6 -9.13 -36.31 49.81
C LEU A 6 -8.55 -36.29 48.40
N ILE A 7 -9.37 -36.43 47.36
CA ILE A 7 -8.98 -36.26 45.96
C ILE A 7 -9.01 -34.78 45.65
N LEU A 8 -7.84 -34.15 45.54
CA LEU A 8 -7.68 -32.77 45.07
C LEU A 8 -7.75 -32.76 43.53
N LEU A 9 -8.89 -32.29 42.96
CA LEU A 9 -9.06 -32.16 41.54
C LEU A 9 -8.36 -30.84 41.10
N LEU A 10 -7.16 -30.93 40.50
CA LEU A 10 -6.46 -29.79 39.92
C LEU A 10 -7.11 -29.42 38.57
N LEU A 11 -7.97 -28.40 38.58
CA LEU A 11 -8.54 -27.85 37.37
C LEU A 11 -7.48 -26.96 36.68
N THR A 12 -6.74 -27.50 35.70
CA THR A 12 -5.87 -26.70 34.84
C THR A 12 -6.70 -25.86 33.91
N LEU A 13 -6.77 -24.56 34.18
CA LEU A 13 -7.35 -23.56 33.27
C LEU A 13 -6.43 -23.50 32.03
N VAL A 14 -6.84 -24.14 30.94
CA VAL A 14 -6.24 -23.95 29.64
C VAL A 14 -6.72 -22.58 29.13
N VAL A 15 -5.94 -21.55 29.36
CA VAL A 15 -6.16 -20.23 28.73
C VAL A 15 -5.81 -20.39 27.24
N PRO A 16 -6.77 -20.24 26.31
CA PRO A 16 -6.44 -20.27 24.91
C PRO A 16 -5.51 -19.09 24.60
N HIS A 17 -4.25 -19.38 24.34
CA HIS A 17 -3.35 -18.42 23.73
C HIS A 17 -3.96 -18.09 22.36
N ARG A 18 -4.60 -16.91 22.23
CA ARG A 18 -4.85 -16.31 20.93
C ARG A 18 -3.48 -15.98 20.34
N SER A 19 -2.97 -16.87 19.52
CA SER A 19 -1.90 -16.54 18.60
C SER A 19 -2.42 -15.36 17.78
N ASN A 20 -1.91 -14.15 18.01
CA ASN A 20 -1.99 -13.08 17.04
C ASN A 20 -1.18 -13.56 15.82
N ALA A 21 -1.81 -14.34 14.97
CA ALA A 21 -1.32 -14.54 13.62
C ALA A 21 -1.38 -13.16 12.98
N GLN A 22 -0.26 -12.47 12.96
CA GLN A 22 -0.11 -11.20 12.27
C GLN A 22 -0.44 -11.51 10.81
N SER A 23 -1.59 -11.01 10.33
CA SER A 23 -1.97 -11.20 8.93
C SER A 23 -0.84 -10.69 8.04
N ALA A 24 -0.53 -11.46 7.01
CA ALA A 24 0.50 -11.02 6.07
C ALA A 24 0.10 -9.66 5.49
N PRO A 25 1.06 -8.73 5.27
CA PRO A 25 0.75 -7.38 4.81
C PRO A 25 0.02 -7.42 3.47
N HIS A 26 -0.88 -6.47 3.27
CA HIS A 26 -1.63 -6.33 2.02
C HIS A 26 -0.78 -5.69 0.90
N VAL A 27 0.17 -4.82 1.26
CA VAL A 27 1.13 -4.25 0.31
C VAL A 27 2.37 -5.14 0.27
N ARG A 28 2.62 -5.78 -0.88
CA ARG A 28 3.65 -6.81 -1.07
C ARG A 28 4.58 -6.44 -2.21
N PHE A 29 5.86 -6.37 -1.92
CA PHE A 29 6.90 -6.10 -2.90
C PHE A 29 7.49 -7.40 -3.42
N LEU A 30 7.58 -7.53 -4.74
CA LEU A 30 8.29 -8.62 -5.41
C LEU A 30 9.77 -8.26 -5.62
N ASP A 31 10.11 -6.98 -5.59
CA ASP A 31 11.45 -6.44 -5.69
C ASP A 31 11.93 -5.89 -4.33
N PRO A 32 12.99 -6.46 -3.72
CA PRO A 32 13.50 -6.01 -2.43
C PRO A 32 14.11 -4.60 -2.48
N ILE A 33 14.63 -4.15 -3.62
CA ILE A 33 15.19 -2.79 -3.77
C ILE A 33 14.06 -1.76 -3.70
N LEU A 34 12.96 -2.02 -4.41
CA LEU A 34 11.75 -1.19 -4.30
C LEU A 34 11.18 -1.18 -2.89
N LYS A 35 11.22 -2.33 -2.21
CA LYS A 35 10.77 -2.41 -0.81
C LYS A 35 11.59 -1.49 0.10
N GLU A 36 12.92 -1.55 0.00
CA GLU A 36 13.81 -0.69 0.79
C GLU A 36 13.57 0.79 0.49
N LEU A 37 13.43 1.15 -0.79
CA LEU A 37 13.12 2.50 -1.22
C LEU A 37 11.78 2.98 -0.64
N PHE A 38 10.76 2.15 -0.68
CA PHE A 38 9.44 2.46 -0.14
C PHE A 38 9.49 2.64 1.38
N ASP A 39 10.19 1.78 2.10
CA ASP A 39 10.38 1.91 3.54
C ASP A 39 11.04 3.25 3.91
N HIS A 40 12.03 3.67 3.12
CA HIS A 40 12.62 4.99 3.28
C HIS A 40 11.58 6.12 3.09
N GLY A 41 10.74 6.03 2.07
CA GLY A 41 9.61 6.94 1.86
C GLY A 41 8.62 6.95 3.03
N MET A 42 8.30 5.79 3.59
CA MET A 42 7.45 5.64 4.77
C MET A 42 8.00 6.38 6.00
N HIS A 43 9.31 6.46 6.16
CA HIS A 43 9.92 7.23 7.24
C HIS A 43 9.78 8.75 7.05
N GLN A 44 9.74 9.23 5.83
CA GLN A 44 9.75 10.66 5.52
C GLN A 44 8.35 11.25 5.29
N SER A 45 7.42 10.46 4.74
CA SER A 45 6.10 10.93 4.35
C SER A 45 5.01 10.45 5.32
N PRO A 46 4.41 11.34 6.12
CA PRO A 46 3.23 11.02 6.92
C PRO A 46 2.01 10.69 6.05
N THR A 47 1.88 11.34 4.88
CA THR A 47 0.80 11.05 3.93
C THR A 47 0.88 9.62 3.41
N LEU A 48 2.09 9.16 3.03
CA LEU A 48 2.29 7.78 2.58
C LEU A 48 1.95 6.76 3.68
N ARG A 49 2.38 7.01 4.93
CA ARG A 49 2.03 6.13 6.06
C ARG A 49 0.53 6.01 6.25
N ALA A 50 -0.17 7.15 6.29
CA ALA A 50 -1.63 7.16 6.48
C ALA A 50 -2.37 6.46 5.33
N LEU A 51 -1.87 6.56 4.09
CA LEU A 51 -2.42 5.84 2.95
C LEU A 51 -2.21 4.33 3.09
N VAL A 52 -1.00 3.90 3.42
CA VAL A 52 -0.69 2.47 3.61
C VAL A 52 -1.55 1.84 4.71
N GLU A 53 -1.75 2.53 5.83
CA GLU A 53 -2.65 2.06 6.90
C GLU A 53 -4.07 1.81 6.39
N LYS A 54 -4.59 2.68 5.51
CA LYS A 54 -5.91 2.49 4.89
C LYS A 54 -5.93 1.30 3.93
N VAL A 55 -4.91 1.14 3.11
CA VAL A 55 -4.79 0.01 2.17
C VAL A 55 -4.68 -1.32 2.94
N GLU A 56 -3.91 -1.36 4.03
CA GLU A 56 -3.80 -2.54 4.90
C GLU A 56 -5.13 -2.91 5.60
N ALA A 57 -6.04 -1.94 5.79
CA ALA A 57 -7.36 -2.17 6.35
C ALA A 57 -8.42 -2.52 5.30
N ALA A 58 -8.16 -2.27 4.02
CA ALA A 58 -9.10 -2.51 2.92
C ALA A 58 -9.02 -3.96 2.42
N PRO A 59 -10.11 -4.53 1.84
CA PRO A 59 -10.12 -5.88 1.30
C PRO A 59 -9.44 -5.95 -0.08
N ILE A 60 -8.17 -5.58 -0.15
CA ILE A 60 -7.35 -5.57 -1.35
C ILE A 60 -5.92 -6.04 -1.04
N LEU A 61 -5.32 -6.78 -1.96
CA LEU A 61 -3.91 -7.17 -1.95
C LEU A 61 -3.20 -6.50 -3.13
N VAL A 62 -2.13 -5.78 -2.83
CA VAL A 62 -1.35 -5.03 -3.82
C VAL A 62 0.01 -5.68 -3.96
N PHE A 63 0.34 -6.18 -5.16
CA PHE A 63 1.65 -6.68 -5.50
C PHE A 63 2.40 -5.60 -6.28
N ILE A 64 3.61 -5.25 -5.83
CA ILE A 64 4.42 -4.19 -6.44
C ILE A 64 5.66 -4.82 -7.08
N GLU A 65 5.87 -4.50 -8.36
CA GLU A 65 6.95 -5.02 -9.18
C GLU A 65 7.65 -3.88 -9.93
N GLY A 66 8.96 -3.95 -10.04
CA GLY A 66 9.76 -3.04 -10.86
C GLY A 66 9.77 -3.46 -12.32
N ASP A 67 9.57 -2.52 -13.24
CA ASP A 67 9.69 -2.74 -14.68
C ASP A 67 10.65 -1.72 -15.30
N ILE A 68 11.73 -2.20 -15.92
CA ILE A 68 12.70 -1.36 -16.64
C ILE A 68 12.31 -1.13 -18.12
N ARG A 69 11.21 -1.72 -18.57
CA ARG A 69 10.72 -1.67 -19.95
C ARG A 69 9.38 -0.93 -20.07
N MET A 70 9.03 -0.14 -19.07
CA MET A 70 7.83 0.69 -19.14
C MET A 70 7.89 1.63 -20.35
N PRO A 71 6.77 1.89 -21.04
CA PRO A 71 6.72 2.94 -22.05
C PRO A 71 7.17 4.28 -21.48
N VAL A 72 7.92 5.07 -22.25
CA VAL A 72 8.57 6.33 -21.80
C VAL A 72 7.62 7.33 -21.13
N TYR A 73 6.34 7.28 -21.47
CA TYR A 73 5.30 8.17 -20.92
C TYR A 73 4.53 7.56 -19.72
N VAL A 74 4.82 6.30 -19.37
CA VAL A 74 4.16 5.59 -18.27
C VAL A 74 5.16 5.39 -17.15
N GLY A 75 4.99 6.10 -16.03
CA GLY A 75 5.90 5.96 -14.89
C GLY A 75 5.47 4.88 -13.89
N ALA A 76 4.17 4.60 -13.83
CA ALA A 76 3.57 3.53 -13.04
C ALA A 76 2.22 3.13 -13.68
N ARG A 77 1.70 1.97 -13.32
CA ARG A 77 0.33 1.57 -13.65
C ARG A 77 -0.18 0.51 -12.69
N LEU A 78 -1.46 0.58 -12.40
CA LEU A 78 -2.18 -0.44 -11.67
C LEU A 78 -2.95 -1.35 -12.66
N ASN A 79 -2.88 -2.65 -12.41
CA ASN A 79 -3.58 -3.66 -13.18
C ASN A 79 -4.44 -4.51 -12.24
N PHE A 80 -5.70 -4.71 -12.56
CA PHE A 80 -6.56 -5.67 -11.87
C PHE A 80 -6.14 -7.09 -12.24
N VAL A 81 -5.96 -7.95 -11.23
CA VAL A 81 -5.54 -9.35 -11.46
C VAL A 81 -6.73 -10.29 -11.32
N THR A 82 -7.42 -10.25 -10.17
CA THR A 82 -8.58 -11.09 -9.90
C THR A 82 -9.29 -10.65 -8.62
N SER A 83 -10.44 -11.23 -8.34
CA SER A 83 -11.12 -11.14 -7.05
C SER A 83 -11.48 -12.54 -6.54
N VAL A 84 -11.17 -12.83 -5.28
CA VAL A 84 -11.47 -14.12 -4.64
C VAL A 84 -12.04 -13.88 -3.25
N ASN A 85 -13.24 -14.38 -2.99
CA ASN A 85 -13.91 -14.26 -1.68
C ASN A 85 -14.00 -12.81 -1.16
N GLY A 86 -14.23 -11.86 -2.05
CA GLY A 86 -14.34 -10.43 -1.73
C GLY A 86 -12.99 -9.71 -1.53
N LEU A 87 -11.87 -10.40 -1.65
CA LEU A 87 -10.53 -9.82 -1.65
C LEU A 87 -10.09 -9.56 -3.09
N ARG A 88 -9.73 -8.32 -3.43
CA ARG A 88 -9.24 -7.91 -4.75
C ARG A 88 -7.72 -8.06 -4.78
N TYR A 89 -7.22 -8.50 -5.90
CA TYR A 89 -5.80 -8.65 -6.17
C TYR A 89 -5.44 -7.71 -7.30
N VAL A 90 -4.54 -6.79 -7.03
CA VAL A 90 -4.03 -5.84 -8.03
C VAL A 90 -2.52 -5.92 -8.09
N ARG A 91 -1.95 -5.56 -9.24
CA ARG A 91 -0.52 -5.42 -9.43
C ARG A 91 -0.19 -4.00 -9.85
N VAL A 92 0.82 -3.44 -9.22
CA VAL A 92 1.42 -2.15 -9.58
C VAL A 92 2.77 -2.40 -10.21
N ASP A 93 2.93 -2.00 -11.46
CA ASP A 93 4.21 -1.95 -12.16
C ASP A 93 4.77 -0.54 -12.04
N ILE A 94 6.05 -0.38 -11.69
CA ILE A 94 6.73 0.91 -11.52
C ILE A 94 7.98 0.98 -12.39
N ASP A 95 8.20 2.10 -13.08
CA ASP A 95 9.42 2.33 -13.85
C ASP A 95 10.61 2.56 -12.91
N CYS A 96 11.48 1.55 -12.83
CA CYS A 96 12.69 1.59 -12.01
C CYS A 96 13.80 2.51 -12.56
N THR A 97 13.64 3.09 -13.74
CA THR A 97 14.60 4.06 -14.31
C THR A 97 14.38 5.48 -13.77
N LEU A 98 13.24 5.73 -13.13
CA LEU A 98 12.92 7.02 -12.53
C LEU A 98 13.75 7.29 -11.25
N SER A 99 13.83 8.54 -10.86
CA SER A 99 14.48 8.89 -9.59
C SER A 99 13.74 8.28 -8.39
N PRO A 100 14.43 7.93 -7.29
CA PRO A 100 13.82 7.35 -6.09
C PRO A 100 12.59 8.10 -5.57
N ARG A 101 12.70 9.42 -5.49
CA ARG A 101 11.58 10.29 -5.08
C ARG A 101 10.37 10.12 -5.99
N ARG A 102 10.60 10.09 -7.32
CA ARG A 102 9.51 9.95 -8.30
C ARG A 102 8.84 8.58 -8.21
N GLN A 103 9.64 7.52 -8.03
CA GLN A 103 9.10 6.16 -7.83
C GLN A 103 8.17 6.10 -6.62
N ILE A 104 8.58 6.67 -5.47
CA ILE A 104 7.75 6.68 -4.24
C ILE A 104 6.46 7.47 -4.44
N ALA A 105 6.54 8.65 -5.06
CA ALA A 105 5.36 9.48 -5.30
C ALA A 105 4.36 8.81 -6.25
N LEU A 106 4.84 8.10 -7.28
CA LEU A 106 4.01 7.32 -8.19
C LEU A 106 3.43 6.08 -7.51
N LEU A 107 4.21 5.37 -6.67
CA LEU A 107 3.69 4.27 -5.86
C LEU A 107 2.55 4.73 -4.95
N ALA A 108 2.67 5.90 -4.34
CA ALA A 108 1.59 6.47 -3.54
C ALA A 108 0.33 6.77 -4.38
N HIS A 109 0.50 7.24 -5.61
CA HIS A 109 -0.58 7.44 -6.58
C HIS A 109 -1.31 6.12 -6.87
N GLU A 110 -0.59 5.07 -7.23
CA GLU A 110 -1.17 3.75 -7.52
C GLU A 110 -1.80 3.09 -6.28
N LEU A 111 -1.23 3.30 -5.09
CA LEU A 111 -1.83 2.84 -3.84
C LEU A 111 -3.15 3.55 -3.53
N GLN A 112 -3.32 4.81 -3.92
CA GLN A 112 -4.60 5.50 -3.80
C GLN A 112 -5.63 4.88 -4.75
N HIS A 113 -5.26 4.54 -5.98
CA HIS A 113 -6.12 3.79 -6.89
C HIS A 113 -6.48 2.40 -6.32
N ALA A 114 -5.52 1.71 -5.75
CA ALA A 114 -5.79 0.44 -5.07
C ALA A 114 -6.80 0.60 -3.93
N LEU A 115 -6.70 1.66 -3.13
CA LEU A 115 -7.66 1.96 -2.06
C LEU A 115 -9.07 2.21 -2.63
N GLU A 116 -9.20 3.01 -3.70
CA GLU A 116 -10.47 3.28 -4.38
C GLU A 116 -11.16 1.99 -4.84
N ILE A 117 -10.40 1.03 -5.39
CA ILE A 117 -10.90 -0.31 -5.74
C ILE A 117 -11.26 -1.09 -4.48
N GLY A 118 -10.42 -1.04 -3.45
CA GLY A 118 -10.62 -1.76 -2.19
C GLY A 118 -11.88 -1.35 -1.45
N GLU A 119 -12.28 -0.09 -1.52
CA GLU A 119 -13.48 0.45 -0.88
C GLU A 119 -14.79 0.09 -1.60
N ARG A 120 -14.72 -0.48 -2.80
CA ARG A 120 -15.88 -0.84 -3.63
C ARG A 120 -16.06 -2.37 -3.65
N SER A 121 -17.13 -2.87 -3.03
CA SER A 121 -17.41 -4.31 -2.96
C SER A 121 -17.92 -4.92 -4.27
N ASP A 122 -18.37 -4.08 -5.17
CA ASP A 122 -18.92 -4.42 -6.50
C ASP A 122 -17.83 -4.59 -7.58
N ILE A 123 -16.59 -4.19 -7.32
CA ILE A 123 -15.48 -4.39 -8.26
C ILE A 123 -14.95 -5.82 -8.14
N LEU A 124 -15.21 -6.64 -9.16
CA LEU A 124 -14.86 -8.07 -9.17
C LEU A 124 -13.89 -8.44 -10.29
N ASP A 125 -13.74 -7.57 -11.28
CA ASP A 125 -12.93 -7.77 -12.48
C ASP A 125 -12.43 -6.43 -13.06
N ALA A 126 -11.73 -6.51 -14.19
CA ALA A 126 -11.18 -5.33 -14.87
C ALA A 126 -12.27 -4.41 -15.44
N ASP A 127 -13.38 -4.95 -15.89
CA ASP A 127 -14.50 -4.17 -16.45
C ASP A 127 -15.18 -3.36 -15.33
N GLY A 128 -15.34 -3.96 -14.15
CA GLY A 128 -15.82 -3.27 -12.96
C GLY A 128 -14.87 -2.15 -12.53
N MET A 129 -13.55 -2.38 -12.61
CA MET A 129 -12.56 -1.34 -12.35
C MET A 129 -12.63 -0.21 -13.38
N GLU A 130 -12.77 -0.50 -14.67
CA GLU A 130 -12.95 0.52 -15.71
C GLU A 130 -14.20 1.36 -15.44
N SER A 131 -15.34 0.70 -15.13
CA SER A 131 -16.59 1.37 -14.78
C SER A 131 -16.46 2.29 -13.56
N LEU A 132 -15.71 1.86 -12.53
CA LEU A 132 -15.40 2.72 -11.38
C LEU A 132 -14.70 4.00 -11.83
N TYR A 133 -13.64 3.88 -12.65
CA TYR A 133 -12.87 5.04 -13.08
C TYR A 133 -13.60 5.93 -14.10
N GLU A 134 -14.56 5.40 -14.84
CA GLU A 134 -15.48 6.21 -15.62
C GLU A 134 -16.41 7.05 -14.72
N GLU A 135 -16.76 6.54 -13.53
CA GLU A 135 -17.61 7.24 -12.56
C GLU A 135 -16.85 8.32 -11.76
N ILE A 136 -15.69 7.98 -11.20
CA ILE A 136 -14.98 8.86 -10.25
C ILE A 136 -13.77 9.58 -10.83
N GLY A 137 -13.31 9.15 -12.00
CA GLY A 137 -12.09 9.63 -12.63
C GLY A 137 -12.37 10.51 -13.86
N PHE A 138 -11.29 10.82 -14.53
CA PHE A 138 -11.30 11.45 -15.84
C PHE A 138 -10.24 10.79 -16.72
N GLN A 139 -10.50 10.77 -18.02
CA GLN A 139 -9.60 10.16 -18.97
C GLN A 139 -8.33 11.00 -19.10
N SER A 140 -7.19 10.38 -18.85
CA SER A 140 -5.89 11.00 -19.10
C SER A 140 -5.65 11.05 -20.62
N ASN A 141 -5.16 12.19 -21.12
CA ASN A 141 -4.87 12.40 -22.55
C ASN A 141 -3.51 11.78 -22.97
N ASP A 142 -3.19 10.60 -22.47
CA ASP A 142 -2.02 9.88 -22.95
C ASP A 142 -2.27 9.38 -24.38
N ASN A 143 -1.36 9.77 -25.29
CA ASN A 143 -1.42 9.47 -26.74
C ASN A 143 -1.23 7.95 -27.05
N GLY A 144 -1.63 7.08 -26.14
CA GLY A 144 -1.56 5.64 -26.27
C GLY A 144 -2.89 5.00 -26.64
N SER A 145 -2.83 3.80 -27.21
CA SER A 145 -3.98 2.99 -27.58
C SER A 145 -4.75 2.41 -26.38
N HIS A 146 -4.32 2.68 -25.14
CA HIS A 146 -4.96 2.24 -23.92
C HIS A 146 -5.58 3.43 -23.19
N ARG A 147 -6.83 3.25 -22.73
CA ARG A 147 -7.49 4.23 -21.85
C ARG A 147 -6.75 4.24 -20.51
N SER A 148 -6.29 5.41 -20.10
CA SER A 148 -5.74 5.66 -18.78
C SER A 148 -6.70 6.58 -18.05
N TYR A 149 -7.01 6.24 -16.82
CA TYR A 149 -7.88 7.03 -15.96
C TYR A 149 -7.08 7.57 -14.79
N GLU A 150 -7.45 8.77 -14.37
CA GLU A 150 -6.85 9.49 -13.27
C GLU A 150 -7.93 9.93 -12.29
N THR A 151 -7.62 10.04 -11.02
CA THR A 151 -8.49 10.67 -10.03
C THR A 151 -7.81 11.87 -9.38
N GLU A 152 -8.61 12.86 -8.96
CA GLU A 152 -8.05 14.00 -8.22
C GLU A 152 -7.45 13.56 -6.88
N ALA A 153 -7.99 12.51 -6.25
CA ALA A 153 -7.46 11.94 -5.02
C ALA A 153 -6.05 11.37 -5.24
N ALA A 154 -5.84 10.55 -6.27
CA ALA A 154 -4.53 9.99 -6.60
C ALA A 154 -3.49 11.09 -6.91
N LYS A 155 -3.89 12.09 -7.69
CA LYS A 155 -3.02 13.26 -7.96
C LYS A 155 -2.69 14.06 -6.71
N ALA A 156 -3.65 14.24 -5.81
CA ALA A 156 -3.42 14.97 -4.56
C ALA A 156 -2.43 14.22 -3.65
N ILE A 157 -2.60 12.91 -3.50
CA ILE A 157 -1.69 12.05 -2.74
C ILE A 157 -0.30 12.09 -3.33
N GLN A 158 -0.16 11.93 -4.66
CA GLN A 158 1.13 11.99 -5.33
C GLN A 158 1.86 13.31 -5.05
N ARG A 159 1.16 14.45 -5.19
CA ARG A 159 1.74 15.79 -4.92
C ARG A 159 2.17 15.92 -3.46
N ALA A 160 1.32 15.53 -2.52
CA ALA A 160 1.63 15.62 -1.10
C ALA A 160 2.87 14.79 -0.73
N VAL A 161 2.94 13.54 -1.18
CA VAL A 161 4.11 12.67 -0.95
C VAL A 161 5.36 13.24 -1.62
N ASP A 162 5.26 13.72 -2.86
CA ASP A 162 6.40 14.32 -3.55
C ASP A 162 6.92 15.56 -2.81
N ASP A 163 6.04 16.42 -2.32
CA ASP A 163 6.41 17.60 -1.53
C ASP A 163 7.09 17.21 -0.21
N GLU A 164 6.53 16.26 0.52
CA GLU A 164 7.10 15.76 1.78
C GLU A 164 8.50 15.15 1.61
N LEU A 165 8.71 14.39 0.54
CA LEU A 165 10.02 13.81 0.19
C LEU A 165 11.03 14.86 -0.30
N GLY A 166 10.57 16.00 -0.81
CA GLY A 166 11.39 17.11 -1.23
C GLY A 166 11.80 18.05 -0.09
N MET A 167 11.12 18.00 1.03
CA MET A 167 11.48 18.78 2.20
C MET A 167 12.76 18.22 2.82
N ARG A 168 13.83 19.02 2.80
CA ARG A 168 15.04 18.69 3.55
C ARG A 168 14.69 18.62 5.03
N PRO A 169 15.04 17.53 5.77
CA PRO A 169 14.89 17.56 7.22
C PRO A 169 15.61 18.80 7.73
N ALA A 170 14.94 19.60 8.56
CA ALA A 170 15.55 20.76 9.18
C ALA A 170 16.85 20.29 9.83
N ARG A 171 17.98 20.84 9.41
CA ARG A 171 19.28 20.57 10.06
C ARG A 171 19.09 20.92 11.51
N GLY A 172 19.09 19.90 12.38
CA GLY A 172 19.13 20.14 13.79
C GLY A 172 20.26 21.10 14.06
N THR A 173 19.93 22.27 14.55
CA THR A 173 20.90 23.21 15.10
C THR A 173 21.52 22.52 16.32
N THR A 174 22.57 21.75 16.08
CA THR A 174 23.46 21.34 17.15
C THR A 174 24.06 22.63 17.68
N GLY A 175 23.45 23.13 18.76
CA GLY A 175 23.99 24.25 19.50
C GLY A 175 25.37 23.85 20.03
N ALA A 176 26.39 24.24 19.29
CA ALA A 176 27.73 24.38 19.83
C ALA A 176 27.71 25.56 20.77
N ASN A 177 27.62 25.29 22.04
CA ASN A 177 28.16 26.20 23.06
C ASN A 177 29.21 25.42 23.83
N ALA A 178 30.44 25.56 23.32
CA ALA A 178 31.64 25.45 24.08
C ALA A 178 31.74 26.70 24.96
N TYR A 179 31.97 26.51 26.25
CA TYR A 179 32.97 27.23 27.05
C TYR A 179 33.22 26.43 28.31
#